data_edc62948af298d2cf0da3d8e5f4dc91b
#
_entry.id   edc62948af298d2cf0da3d8e5f4dc91b
#
_cell.length_a   1.000
_cell.length_b   1.000
_cell.length_c   1.000
_cell.angle_alpha   90.00
_cell.angle_beta   90.00
_cell.angle_gamma   90.00
#
_symmetry.space_group_name_H-M   'P 1'
#
loop_
_entity.id
_entity.type
_entity.pdbx_description
1 polymer ?
#
loop_
_entity_poly.entity_id
_entity_poly.type
_entity_poly.pdbx_seq_one_letter_code
_entity_poly.pdbx_strand_id
1 'polypeptide(L)'
;MSPESEPTDPAAVRRRQARENAEYHHAAAARAAEAEARRTAPMVAAFAEEMLAAGVEATRLRALPYSGGGSVRTDVIGWYVRRDRRAGVGTDCRWYVLVVAPSLRGRLAGVHVEPSDAPLQVGAGGRDGDSVALDVLLRLRLDAGSDFPA
;
A
#
# COMPACT_ATOMS: atom_id res chain seq x y z
N MET A 1 -9.24 -1.07 -53.27
CA MET A 1 -9.30 -1.33 -51.81
C MET A 1 -9.23 -2.84 -51.65
N SER A 2 -8.05 -3.35 -51.28
CA SER A 2 -7.88 -4.77 -50.99
C SER A 2 -8.36 -5.01 -49.56
N PRO A 3 -9.20 -6.01 -49.30
CA PRO A 3 -9.56 -6.34 -47.93
C PRO A 3 -8.29 -6.82 -47.21
N GLU A 4 -7.96 -6.20 -46.14
CA GLU A 4 -6.92 -6.69 -45.22
C GLU A 4 -7.28 -8.14 -44.87
N SER A 5 -6.43 -9.05 -45.35
CA SER A 5 -6.60 -10.47 -45.07
C SER A 5 -6.44 -10.68 -43.58
N GLU A 6 -7.51 -10.97 -42.90
CA GLU A 6 -7.44 -11.44 -41.49
C GLU A 6 -6.49 -12.64 -41.42
N PRO A 7 -5.61 -12.69 -40.45
CA PRO A 7 -4.67 -13.79 -40.31
C PRO A 7 -5.43 -15.09 -40.12
N THR A 8 -5.28 -15.99 -41.10
CA THR A 8 -5.95 -17.29 -41.14
C THR A 8 -5.22 -18.34 -40.32
N ASP A 9 -4.07 -17.98 -39.69
CA ASP A 9 -3.28 -18.88 -38.85
C ASP A 9 -3.94 -19.03 -37.45
N PRO A 10 -4.40 -20.24 -37.06
CA PRO A 10 -5.02 -20.48 -35.78
C PRO A 10 -4.12 -20.09 -34.59
N ALA A 11 -2.81 -20.19 -34.75
CA ALA A 11 -1.86 -19.80 -33.69
C ALA A 11 -1.81 -18.29 -33.50
N ALA A 12 -1.87 -17.53 -34.62
CA ALA A 12 -1.92 -16.06 -34.59
C ALA A 12 -3.23 -15.56 -34.00
N VAL A 13 -4.35 -16.21 -34.29
CA VAL A 13 -5.67 -15.89 -33.75
C VAL A 13 -5.66 -16.14 -32.23
N ARG A 14 -5.11 -17.27 -31.74
CA ARG A 14 -5.01 -17.57 -30.35
C ARG A 14 -4.11 -16.57 -29.59
N ARG A 15 -2.98 -16.17 -30.20
CA ARG A 15 -2.09 -15.16 -29.60
C ARG A 15 -2.78 -13.81 -29.47
N ARG A 16 -3.52 -13.37 -30.51
CA ARG A 16 -4.29 -12.14 -30.47
C ARG A 16 -5.38 -12.19 -29.38
N GLN A 17 -6.13 -13.29 -29.33
CA GLN A 17 -7.18 -13.49 -28.33
C GLN A 17 -6.61 -13.48 -26.89
N ALA A 18 -5.48 -14.14 -26.68
CA ALA A 18 -4.81 -14.14 -25.36
C ALA A 18 -4.34 -12.73 -24.95
N ARG A 19 -3.83 -11.95 -25.94
CA ARG A 19 -3.42 -10.56 -25.68
C ARG A 19 -4.60 -9.67 -25.34
N GLU A 20 -5.69 -9.75 -26.11
CA GLU A 20 -6.91 -8.99 -25.86
C GLU A 20 -7.52 -9.33 -24.49
N ASN A 21 -7.54 -10.61 -24.12
CA ASN A 21 -7.99 -11.05 -22.80
C ASN A 21 -7.10 -10.51 -21.68
N ALA A 22 -5.77 -10.53 -21.86
CA ALA A 22 -4.82 -10.00 -20.88
C ALA A 22 -5.01 -8.48 -20.70
N GLU A 23 -5.17 -7.74 -21.80
CA GLU A 23 -5.44 -6.30 -21.75
C GLU A 23 -6.77 -5.98 -21.07
N TYR A 24 -7.82 -6.76 -21.35
CA TYR A 24 -9.12 -6.62 -20.69
C TYR A 24 -9.02 -6.83 -19.18
N HIS A 25 -8.37 -7.92 -18.75
CA HIS A 25 -8.19 -8.22 -17.33
C HIS A 25 -7.31 -7.19 -16.62
N HIS A 26 -6.27 -6.71 -17.29
CA HIS A 26 -5.41 -5.65 -16.76
C HIS A 26 -6.19 -4.34 -16.54
N ALA A 27 -7.00 -3.93 -17.52
CA ALA A 27 -7.83 -2.74 -17.42
C ALA A 27 -8.91 -2.88 -16.33
N ALA A 28 -9.52 -4.06 -16.18
CA ALA A 28 -10.49 -4.34 -15.13
C ALA A 28 -9.85 -4.28 -13.74
N ALA A 29 -8.64 -4.85 -13.58
CA ALA A 29 -7.88 -4.80 -12.33
C ALA A 29 -7.49 -3.36 -11.97
N ALA A 30 -7.07 -2.54 -12.93
CA ALA A 30 -6.76 -1.13 -12.73
C ALA A 30 -7.98 -0.33 -12.24
N ARG A 31 -9.15 -0.55 -12.86
CA ARG A 31 -10.40 0.11 -12.43
C ARG A 31 -10.81 -0.32 -11.02
N ALA A 32 -10.67 -1.61 -10.68
CA ALA A 32 -10.95 -2.11 -9.35
C ALA A 32 -10.03 -1.49 -8.31
N ALA A 33 -8.73 -1.38 -8.60
CA ALA A 33 -7.75 -0.73 -7.72
C ALA A 33 -8.07 0.75 -7.50
N GLU A 34 -8.45 1.49 -8.55
CA GLU A 34 -8.87 2.89 -8.44
C GLU A 34 -10.13 3.04 -7.59
N ALA A 35 -11.12 2.15 -7.76
CA ALA A 35 -12.34 2.15 -6.96
C ALA A 35 -12.04 1.87 -5.49
N GLU A 36 -11.15 0.93 -5.21
CA GLU A 36 -10.68 0.65 -3.85
C GLU A 36 -9.98 1.86 -3.24
N ALA A 37 -9.05 2.48 -3.97
CA ALA A 37 -8.35 3.68 -3.53
C ALA A 37 -9.30 4.83 -3.19
N ARG A 38 -10.34 5.05 -4.00
CA ARG A 38 -11.37 6.07 -3.71
C ARG A 38 -12.16 5.77 -2.43
N ARG A 39 -12.34 4.51 -2.07
CA ARG A 39 -13.01 4.10 -0.82
C ARG A 39 -12.10 4.24 0.40
N THR A 40 -10.83 3.92 0.26
CA THR A 40 -9.89 3.89 1.38
C THR A 40 -9.28 5.25 1.70
N ALA A 41 -9.07 6.12 0.73
CA ALA A 41 -8.46 7.44 0.93
C ALA A 41 -9.17 8.28 2.00
N PRO A 42 -10.50 8.41 2.01
CA PRO A 42 -11.18 9.17 3.08
C PRO A 42 -11.07 8.50 4.45
N MET A 43 -10.98 7.18 4.52
CA MET A 43 -10.75 6.47 5.79
C MET A 43 -9.39 6.81 6.39
N VAL A 44 -8.36 6.82 5.56
CA VAL A 44 -6.98 7.16 5.97
C VAL A 44 -6.89 8.63 6.39
N ALA A 45 -7.51 9.53 5.63
CA ALA A 45 -7.54 10.95 5.97
C ALA A 45 -8.26 11.21 7.30
N ALA A 46 -9.44 10.61 7.50
CA ALA A 46 -10.19 10.74 8.75
C ALA A 46 -9.39 10.20 9.94
N PHE A 47 -8.71 9.08 9.78
CA PHE A 47 -7.84 8.52 10.82
C PHE A 47 -6.74 9.52 11.21
N ALA A 48 -6.03 10.10 10.25
CA ALA A 48 -4.97 11.08 10.53
C ALA A 48 -5.51 12.30 11.28
N GLU A 49 -6.66 12.82 10.87
CA GLU A 49 -7.32 13.95 11.53
C GLU A 49 -7.73 13.61 12.97
N GLU A 50 -8.29 12.43 13.20
CA GLU A 50 -8.67 11.95 14.53
C GLU A 50 -7.46 11.74 15.44
N MET A 51 -6.34 11.23 14.91
CA MET A 51 -5.10 11.08 15.67
C MET A 51 -4.54 12.44 16.09
N LEU A 52 -4.55 13.42 15.21
CA LEU A 52 -4.13 14.79 15.53
C LEU A 52 -5.06 15.43 16.57
N ALA A 53 -6.37 15.27 16.42
CA ALA A 53 -7.36 15.80 17.36
C ALA A 53 -7.25 15.15 18.74
N ALA A 54 -6.88 13.88 18.80
CA ALA A 54 -6.65 13.15 20.06
C ALA A 54 -5.31 13.50 20.71
N GLY A 55 -4.46 14.30 20.06
CA GLY A 55 -3.15 14.69 20.59
C GLY A 55 -2.12 13.57 20.60
N VAL A 56 -2.31 12.51 19.79
CA VAL A 56 -1.33 11.43 19.68
C VAL A 56 -0.14 11.93 18.87
N GLU A 57 1.02 11.93 19.51
CA GLU A 57 2.25 12.46 18.88
C GLU A 57 2.64 11.66 17.64
N ALA A 58 2.84 12.36 16.53
CA ALA A 58 3.39 11.79 15.31
C ALA A 58 4.92 11.75 15.41
N THR A 59 5.50 10.67 14.92
CA THR A 59 6.96 10.47 14.95
C THR A 59 7.49 10.22 13.55
N ARG A 60 8.81 10.35 13.38
CA ARG A 60 9.46 9.95 12.14
C ARG A 60 9.45 8.44 12.02
N LEU A 61 8.76 7.94 11.01
CA LEU A 61 8.61 6.51 10.79
C LEU A 61 9.90 5.92 10.20
N ARG A 62 10.10 4.64 10.44
CA ARG A 62 11.23 3.88 9.91
C ARG A 62 10.70 2.76 9.02
N ALA A 63 11.44 2.44 7.98
CA ALA A 63 11.11 1.36 7.05
C ALA A 63 12.02 0.15 7.28
N LEU A 64 11.49 -1.02 6.96
CA LEU A 64 12.21 -2.29 7.06
C LEU A 64 12.70 -2.70 5.67
N PRO A 65 13.98 -3.04 5.50
CA PRO A 65 14.43 -3.67 4.26
C PRO A 65 13.75 -5.03 4.09
N TYR A 66 13.28 -5.33 2.86
CA TYR A 66 12.63 -6.63 2.60
C TYR A 66 13.57 -7.83 2.77
N SER A 67 14.87 -7.62 2.68
CA SER A 67 15.90 -8.65 2.91
C SER A 67 16.21 -8.91 4.39
N GLY A 68 15.55 -8.17 5.30
CA GLY A 68 15.86 -8.20 6.73
C GLY A 68 16.96 -7.22 7.11
N GLY A 69 17.34 -7.22 8.37
CA GLY A 69 18.31 -6.28 8.93
C GLY A 69 17.65 -5.13 9.69
N GLY A 70 18.43 -4.13 10.06
CA GLY A 70 17.95 -2.98 10.83
C GLY A 70 17.06 -2.05 10.02
N SER A 71 16.10 -1.43 10.68
CA SER A 71 15.24 -0.42 10.06
C SER A 71 16.03 0.83 9.65
N VAL A 72 15.56 1.51 8.63
CA VAL A 72 16.14 2.75 8.11
C VAL A 72 15.19 3.93 8.33
N ARG A 73 15.72 5.12 8.51
CA ARG A 73 14.92 6.33 8.65
C ARG A 73 14.24 6.67 7.33
N THR A 74 13.00 7.14 7.43
CA THR A 74 12.27 7.68 6.28
C THR A 74 12.05 9.19 6.44
N ASP A 75 11.49 9.81 5.42
CA ASP A 75 11.01 11.20 5.44
C ASP A 75 9.54 11.32 5.89
N VAL A 76 8.91 10.22 6.32
CA VAL A 76 7.51 10.20 6.72
C VAL A 76 7.37 10.50 8.21
N ILE A 77 6.55 11.49 8.53
CA ILE A 77 6.12 11.81 9.89
C ILE A 77 4.67 11.33 10.06
N GLY A 78 4.42 10.50 11.04
CA GLY A 78 3.08 9.93 11.23
C GLY A 78 3.05 8.87 12.32
N TRP A 79 2.18 7.87 12.11
CA TRP A 79 1.91 6.81 13.06
C TRP A 79 1.98 5.44 12.38
N TYR A 80 2.60 4.48 13.02
CA TYR A 80 2.47 3.08 12.61
C TYR A 80 1.04 2.62 12.86
N VAL A 81 0.48 1.86 11.92
CA VAL A 81 -0.87 1.28 12.05
C VAL A 81 -0.84 -0.23 12.26
N ARG A 82 0.31 -0.86 11.99
CA ARG A 82 0.54 -2.28 12.23
C ARG A 82 1.63 -2.49 13.27
N ARG A 83 1.46 -3.53 14.08
CA ARG A 83 2.46 -3.88 15.12
C ARG A 83 3.81 -4.31 14.54
N ASP A 84 3.81 -4.85 13.33
CA ASP A 84 5.04 -5.21 12.62
C ASP A 84 5.75 -4.02 11.95
N ARG A 85 5.20 -2.81 12.09
CA ARG A 85 5.73 -1.54 11.54
C ARG A 85 5.86 -1.50 10.03
N ARG A 86 5.14 -2.34 9.30
CA ARG A 86 5.21 -2.41 7.84
C ARG A 86 4.26 -1.44 7.12
N ALA A 87 3.42 -0.76 7.86
CA ALA A 87 2.53 0.25 7.32
C ALA A 87 2.30 1.38 8.32
N GLY A 88 2.08 2.57 7.80
CA GLY A 88 1.80 3.75 8.59
C GLY A 88 0.94 4.76 7.84
N VAL A 89 0.45 5.72 8.57
CA VAL A 89 -0.28 6.89 8.03
C VAL A 89 0.50 8.13 8.42
N GLY A 90 0.76 8.98 7.43
CA GLY A 90 1.44 10.25 7.64
C GLY A 90 0.50 11.35 8.14
N THR A 91 1.08 12.38 8.72
CA THR A 91 0.35 13.61 9.07
C THR A 91 -0.20 14.34 7.83
N ASP A 92 0.27 13.96 6.64
CA ASP A 92 -0.24 14.39 5.34
C ASP A 92 -1.52 13.66 4.91
N CYS A 93 -2.10 12.83 5.77
CA CYS A 93 -3.31 12.03 5.52
C CYS A 93 -3.12 10.95 4.45
N ARG A 94 -1.89 10.44 4.27
CA ARG A 94 -1.54 9.44 3.28
C ARG A 94 -1.11 8.13 3.90
N TRP A 95 -1.35 7.05 3.16
CA TRP A 95 -0.91 5.70 3.51
C TRP A 95 0.50 5.44 3.00
N TYR A 96 1.31 4.78 3.82
CA TYR A 96 2.70 4.43 3.49
C TYR A 96 2.98 2.96 3.77
N VAL A 97 3.54 2.28 2.79
CA VAL A 97 4.13 0.95 2.96
C VAL A 97 5.59 1.13 3.39
N LEU A 98 5.92 0.63 4.56
CA LEU A 98 7.23 0.86 5.19
C LEU A 98 8.17 -0.34 5.03
N VAL A 99 8.17 -0.89 3.82
CA VAL A 99 9.09 -1.94 3.40
C VAL A 99 9.83 -1.43 2.16
N VAL A 100 11.15 -1.46 2.21
CA VAL A 100 12.00 -0.83 1.18
C VAL A 100 13.09 -1.79 0.69
N ALA A 101 13.65 -1.49 -0.47
CA ALA A 101 14.83 -2.18 -0.97
C ALA A 101 16.04 -1.85 -0.08
N PRO A 102 16.89 -2.83 0.22
CA PRO A 102 18.12 -2.58 0.98
C PRO A 102 19.07 -1.67 0.21
N SER A 103 19.68 -0.70 0.91
CA SER A 103 20.57 0.28 0.32
C SER A 103 21.56 0.79 1.37
N LEU A 104 22.83 0.82 1.03
CA LEU A 104 23.86 1.43 1.90
C LEU A 104 23.62 2.92 2.07
N ARG A 105 23.24 3.62 1.01
CA ARG A 105 22.91 5.04 1.06
C ARG A 105 21.71 5.30 1.97
N GLY A 106 20.69 4.44 1.91
CA GLY A 106 19.52 4.53 2.77
C GLY A 106 19.85 4.35 4.25
N ARG A 107 20.81 3.49 4.58
CA ARG A 107 21.28 3.31 5.97
C ARG A 107 21.95 4.55 6.53
N LEU A 108 22.66 5.29 5.71
CA LEU A 108 23.42 6.48 6.11
C LEU A 108 22.60 7.76 6.06
N ALA A 109 21.83 7.96 4.99
CA ALA A 109 21.13 9.21 4.71
C ALA A 109 19.60 9.13 4.93
N GLY A 110 19.04 7.92 5.15
CA GLY A 110 17.62 7.70 5.15
C GLY A 110 17.06 7.47 3.75
N VAL A 111 15.80 7.12 3.66
CA VAL A 111 15.10 6.84 2.40
C VAL A 111 13.87 7.71 2.24
N HIS A 112 13.58 8.10 1.01
CA HIS A 112 12.29 8.66 0.63
C HIS A 112 11.29 7.54 0.40
N VAL A 113 10.07 7.68 0.94
CA VAL A 113 8.98 6.74 0.74
C VAL A 113 7.83 7.46 0.06
N GLU A 114 7.42 6.98 -1.11
CA GLU A 114 6.24 7.47 -1.80
C GLU A 114 4.97 6.98 -1.12
N PRO A 115 3.93 7.81 -1.02
CA PRO A 115 2.63 7.36 -0.55
C PRO A 115 2.03 6.35 -1.53
N SER A 116 1.22 5.45 -1.01
CA SER A 116 0.48 4.48 -1.80
C SER A 116 -0.99 4.43 -1.39
N ASP A 117 -1.80 3.72 -2.16
CA ASP A 117 -3.20 3.52 -1.83
C ASP A 117 -3.33 2.46 -0.73
N ALA A 118 -4.15 2.75 0.27
CA ALA A 118 -4.45 1.77 1.30
C ALA A 118 -5.38 0.67 0.75
N PRO A 119 -5.12 -0.61 1.04
CA PRO A 119 -6.04 -1.69 0.68
C PRO A 119 -7.22 -1.74 1.63
N LEU A 120 -8.37 -2.24 1.17
CA LEU A 120 -9.55 -2.51 2.02
C LEU A 120 -9.27 -3.64 3.03
N GLN A 121 -8.44 -4.60 2.64
CA GLN A 121 -8.00 -5.70 3.49
C GLN A 121 -6.49 -5.62 3.68
N VAL A 122 -6.06 -5.46 4.91
CA VAL A 122 -4.65 -5.36 5.27
C VAL A 122 -4.18 -6.70 5.81
N GLY A 123 -3.10 -7.23 5.25
CA GLY A 123 -2.52 -8.47 5.74
C GLY A 123 -2.11 -8.36 7.21
N ALA A 124 -2.45 -9.36 8.01
CA ALA A 124 -2.14 -9.38 9.44
C ALA A 124 -0.67 -9.71 9.75
N GLY A 125 0.14 -9.95 8.72
CA GLY A 125 1.58 -10.23 8.87
C GLY A 125 1.91 -11.62 9.41
N GLY A 126 0.92 -12.52 9.52
CA GLY A 126 1.11 -13.91 9.91
C GLY A 126 1.29 -14.84 8.71
N ARG A 127 1.79 -16.06 8.98
CA ARG A 127 1.91 -17.12 7.97
C ARG A 127 0.56 -17.66 7.49
N ASP A 128 -0.51 -17.38 8.21
CA ASP A 128 -1.82 -18.02 8.05
C ASP A 128 -2.77 -17.22 7.15
N GLY A 129 -2.26 -16.24 6.41
CA GLY A 129 -3.06 -15.46 5.47
C GLY A 129 -4.16 -14.61 6.10
N ASP A 130 -4.11 -14.42 7.40
CA ASP A 130 -5.07 -13.57 8.11
C ASP A 130 -5.01 -12.14 7.59
N SER A 131 -6.17 -11.61 7.27
CA SER A 131 -6.32 -10.20 6.92
C SER A 131 -7.32 -9.53 7.85
N VAL A 132 -7.15 -8.25 8.03
CA VAL A 132 -8.06 -7.41 8.81
C VAL A 132 -8.59 -6.29 7.92
N ALA A 133 -9.87 -5.98 8.04
CA ALA A 133 -10.44 -4.86 7.31
C ALA A 133 -9.77 -3.55 7.74
N LEU A 134 -9.55 -2.65 6.78
CA LEU A 134 -8.85 -1.39 7.03
C LEU A 134 -9.54 -0.55 8.12
N ASP A 135 -10.86 -0.44 8.08
CA ASP A 135 -11.63 0.31 9.08
C ASP A 135 -11.43 -0.24 10.50
N VAL A 136 -11.38 -1.56 10.65
CA VAL A 136 -11.12 -2.22 11.92
C VAL A 136 -9.68 -1.94 12.39
N LEU A 137 -8.71 -2.06 11.50
CA LEU A 137 -7.31 -1.79 11.81
C LEU A 137 -7.10 -0.34 12.30
N LEU A 138 -7.67 0.62 11.58
CA LEU A 138 -7.56 2.04 11.92
C LEU A 138 -8.27 2.35 13.25
N ARG A 139 -9.42 1.73 13.49
CA ARG A 139 -10.14 1.87 14.76
C ARG A 139 -9.33 1.34 15.94
N LEU A 140 -8.78 0.15 15.81
CA LEU A 140 -7.92 -0.44 16.85
C LEU A 140 -6.70 0.43 17.14
N ARG A 141 -6.09 0.98 16.09
CA ARG A 141 -4.94 1.87 16.24
C ARG A 141 -5.33 3.17 16.97
N LEU A 142 -6.46 3.77 16.60
CA LEU A 142 -6.96 4.98 17.22
C LEU A 142 -7.29 4.74 18.69
N ASP A 143 -7.96 3.63 19.02
CA ASP A 143 -8.31 3.27 20.40
C ASP A 143 -7.06 3.04 21.27
N ALA A 144 -5.97 2.55 20.69
CA ALA A 144 -4.70 2.39 21.40
C ALA A 144 -4.03 3.74 21.72
N GLY A 145 -4.28 4.77 20.95
CA GLY A 145 -3.74 6.10 21.19
C GLY A 145 -2.21 6.09 21.31
N SER A 146 -1.69 6.61 22.41
CA SER A 146 -0.25 6.65 22.70
C SER A 146 0.31 5.33 23.24
N ASP A 147 -0.54 4.37 23.58
CA ASP A 147 -0.14 3.07 24.15
C ASP A 147 0.13 2.00 23.08
N PHE A 148 0.16 2.40 21.82
CA PHE A 148 0.46 1.48 20.71
C PHE A 148 1.92 1.01 20.82
N PRO A 149 2.16 -0.31 20.88
CA PRO A 149 3.52 -0.82 20.99
C PRO A 149 4.31 -0.49 19.72
N ALA A 150 5.31 0.29 19.91
CA ALA A 150 6.23 0.72 18.88
C ALA A 150 7.52 -0.13 18.90
#